data_fecb6a88ac401099a363686f611a3684
#
_entry.id   fecb6a88ac401099a363686f611a3684
#
_cell.length_a   1.000
_cell.length_b   1.000
_cell.length_c   1.000
_cell.angle_alpha   90.00
_cell.angle_beta   90.00
_cell.angle_gamma   90.00
#
_symmetry.space_group_name_H-M   'P 1'
#
loop_
_entity.id
_entity.type
_entity.pdbx_description
1 polymer ?
#
loop_
_entity_poly.entity_id
_entity_poly.type
_entity_poly.pdbx_seq_one_letter_code
_entity_poly.pdbx_strand_id
1 'polypeptide(L)'
;MQIAKLYQFINSQKKKYMNFKKWTTALMLILTVTSCIQDEALNSEAAIDACTGADVQLAHINSDSKEINIYVHKGADLSKQQLLFTLPVGATLSADKHYPNDILNNYDFSNDSHSRTFTVTSEDGEWTATYTVKIIPAEVPGIFHFEDLLPAAGTEYDILYEFQPGTSTNVSSVLQWSSGNPGYKLTSMTDNRTGYPTQQIAEGFRGKGLKLTTCDTGSFGAMVKMYIAAGNLFIGSFDLANALKDPLRATKFGIQYYKRPVSLKGYFKFKAGDVYTDEGAVQKDKKDRFDIYAIMYEANENSFMLDGSNSLDLTSDKLVSIARISEEDAKETDSWTPFELPFKAVNGKSIEDRKSTRLNSSHRT
;
A
#
# COMPACT_ATOMS: atom_id res chain seq x y z
N MET A 1 -20.82 -85.13 -17.42
CA MET A 1 -19.69 -84.61 -18.22
C MET A 1 -19.89 -83.20 -18.78
N GLN A 2 -21.13 -82.73 -19.01
CA GLN A 2 -21.43 -81.38 -19.54
C GLN A 2 -21.29 -80.27 -18.49
N ILE A 3 -21.64 -80.50 -17.23
CA ILE A 3 -21.59 -79.45 -16.15
C ILE A 3 -20.13 -79.04 -15.84
N ALA A 4 -19.17 -80.00 -15.85
CA ALA A 4 -17.76 -79.69 -15.61
C ALA A 4 -17.11 -78.82 -16.71
N LYS A 5 -17.53 -79.00 -17.97
CA LYS A 5 -17.08 -78.15 -19.08
C LYS A 5 -17.63 -76.73 -19.00
N LEU A 6 -18.88 -76.57 -18.57
CA LEU A 6 -19.49 -75.27 -18.37
C LEU A 6 -18.79 -74.47 -17.23
N TYR A 7 -18.46 -75.19 -16.15
CA TYR A 7 -17.75 -74.58 -15.00
C TYR A 7 -16.34 -74.12 -15.33
N GLN A 8 -15.59 -74.92 -16.15
CA GLN A 8 -14.31 -74.56 -16.69
C GLN A 8 -14.39 -73.34 -17.65
N PHE A 9 -15.41 -73.32 -18.50
CA PHE A 9 -15.61 -72.19 -19.40
C PHE A 9 -15.93 -70.90 -18.66
N ILE A 10 -16.84 -70.92 -17.66
CA ILE A 10 -17.18 -69.74 -16.86
C ILE A 10 -15.97 -69.24 -16.08
N ASN A 11 -15.15 -70.12 -15.49
CA ASN A 11 -13.93 -69.71 -14.77
C ASN A 11 -12.86 -69.17 -15.71
N SER A 12 -12.76 -69.65 -16.93
CA SER A 12 -11.83 -69.13 -17.94
C SER A 12 -12.23 -67.72 -18.39
N GLN A 13 -13.55 -67.47 -18.56
CA GLN A 13 -14.06 -66.13 -18.86
C GLN A 13 -13.89 -65.14 -17.69
N LYS A 14 -14.15 -65.55 -16.45
CA LYS A 14 -13.85 -64.75 -15.25
C LYS A 14 -12.39 -64.39 -15.13
N LYS A 15 -11.48 -65.33 -15.39
CA LYS A 15 -10.03 -65.08 -15.36
C LYS A 15 -9.58 -64.11 -16.46
N LYS A 16 -10.18 -64.21 -17.64
CA LYS A 16 -9.94 -63.29 -18.78
C LYS A 16 -10.48 -61.89 -18.48
N TYR A 17 -11.65 -61.78 -17.83
CA TYR A 17 -12.24 -60.50 -17.45
C TYR A 17 -11.48 -59.84 -16.30
N MET A 18 -10.92 -60.61 -15.37
CA MET A 18 -10.14 -60.14 -14.25
C MET A 18 -8.74 -59.64 -14.72
N ASN A 19 -8.14 -60.31 -15.72
CA ASN A 19 -6.92 -59.83 -16.35
C ASN A 19 -7.14 -58.58 -17.16
N PHE A 20 -8.25 -58.47 -17.90
CA PHE A 20 -8.59 -57.27 -18.65
C PHE A 20 -8.82 -56.06 -17.72
N LYS A 21 -9.54 -56.24 -16.57
CA LYS A 21 -9.67 -55.19 -15.53
C LYS A 21 -8.34 -54.76 -14.96
N LYS A 22 -7.43 -55.68 -14.68
CA LYS A 22 -6.08 -55.35 -14.20
C LYS A 22 -5.24 -54.58 -15.23
N TRP A 23 -5.39 -54.92 -16.51
CA TRP A 23 -4.72 -54.21 -17.59
C TRP A 23 -5.29 -52.81 -17.81
N THR A 24 -6.62 -52.62 -17.76
CA THR A 24 -7.25 -51.29 -17.87
C THR A 24 -6.93 -50.42 -16.67
N THR A 25 -6.85 -50.99 -15.45
CA THR A 25 -6.44 -50.22 -14.24
C THR A 25 -4.95 -49.85 -14.32
N ALA A 26 -4.06 -50.72 -14.80
CA ALA A 26 -2.66 -50.42 -14.99
C ALA A 26 -2.45 -49.36 -16.11
N LEU A 27 -3.23 -49.42 -17.20
CA LEU A 27 -3.18 -48.43 -18.26
C LEU A 27 -3.73 -47.04 -17.79
N MET A 28 -4.78 -46.99 -16.98
CA MET A 28 -5.26 -45.76 -16.33
C MET A 28 -4.24 -45.19 -15.35
N LEU A 29 -3.53 -46.04 -14.59
CA LEU A 29 -2.49 -45.57 -13.66
C LEU A 29 -1.28 -44.99 -14.38
N ILE A 30 -0.93 -45.50 -15.56
CA ILE A 30 0.19 -45.00 -16.38
C ILE A 30 -0.20 -43.66 -17.03
N LEU A 31 -1.47 -43.44 -17.39
CA LEU A 31 -1.96 -42.17 -17.92
C LEU A 31 -2.03 -41.03 -16.87
N THR A 32 -2.09 -41.37 -15.56
CA THR A 32 -2.11 -40.36 -14.49
C THR A 32 -0.70 -39.89 -14.07
N VAL A 33 0.37 -40.58 -14.47
CA VAL A 33 1.76 -40.14 -14.16
C VAL A 33 2.44 -39.40 -15.30
N THR A 34 1.76 -39.25 -16.46
CA THR A 34 2.14 -38.27 -17.48
C THR A 34 1.38 -36.94 -17.26
N SER A 35 1.24 -36.52 -16.00
CA SER A 35 1.06 -35.10 -15.72
C SER A 35 2.35 -34.44 -16.20
N CYS A 36 2.32 -33.87 -17.39
CA CYS A 36 3.33 -32.91 -17.80
C CYS A 36 3.48 -31.95 -16.63
N ILE A 37 4.65 -31.92 -16.03
CA ILE A 37 5.14 -30.71 -15.40
C ILE A 37 5.24 -29.75 -16.59
N GLN A 38 4.16 -29.04 -16.90
CA GLN A 38 4.25 -27.86 -17.74
C GLN A 38 5.10 -26.92 -16.92
N ASP A 39 6.23 -26.52 -17.49
CA ASP A 39 6.99 -25.43 -16.94
C ASP A 39 6.00 -24.28 -16.72
N GLU A 40 6.02 -23.67 -15.55
CA GLU A 40 5.18 -22.53 -15.22
C GLU A 40 5.38 -21.47 -16.31
N ALA A 41 4.30 -20.92 -16.84
CA ALA A 41 4.41 -19.88 -17.85
C ALA A 41 5.21 -18.70 -17.30
N LEU A 42 6.16 -18.20 -18.09
CA LEU A 42 6.98 -17.07 -17.70
C LEU A 42 6.08 -15.86 -17.35
N ASN A 43 6.50 -15.10 -16.35
CA ASN A 43 5.76 -13.93 -15.88
C ASN A 43 5.80 -12.82 -16.95
N SER A 44 4.64 -12.29 -17.32
CA SER A 44 4.50 -11.21 -18.30
C SER A 44 4.44 -9.80 -17.63
N GLU A 45 4.57 -9.72 -16.31
CA GLU A 45 4.46 -8.46 -15.60
C GLU A 45 5.77 -7.66 -15.63
N ALA A 46 5.70 -6.42 -16.13
CA ALA A 46 6.78 -5.45 -16.13
C ALA A 46 6.44 -4.26 -15.20
N ALA A 47 6.74 -4.41 -13.91
CA ALA A 47 6.40 -3.40 -12.89
C ALA A 47 7.54 -3.16 -11.91
N ILE A 48 7.48 -2.03 -11.21
CA ILE A 48 8.24 -1.78 -9.98
C ILE A 48 7.24 -1.75 -8.82
N ASP A 49 7.34 -2.71 -7.92
CA ASP A 49 6.40 -2.89 -6.81
C ASP A 49 6.78 -2.11 -5.56
N ALA A 50 8.10 -1.96 -5.32
CA ALA A 50 8.62 -1.21 -4.20
C ALA A 50 10.02 -0.67 -4.50
N CYS A 51 10.42 0.35 -3.73
CA CYS A 51 11.79 0.85 -3.70
C CYS A 51 12.19 1.13 -2.26
N THR A 52 13.35 0.62 -1.86
CA THR A 52 13.96 0.85 -0.56
C THR A 52 15.42 1.28 -0.73
N GLY A 53 16.05 1.75 0.33
CA GLY A 53 17.47 2.17 0.29
C GLY A 53 17.89 2.85 1.58
N ALA A 54 19.19 3.05 1.77
CA ALA A 54 19.74 3.58 3.02
C ALA A 54 19.21 4.99 3.36
N ASP A 55 19.08 5.85 2.34
CA ASP A 55 18.58 7.23 2.49
C ASP A 55 17.08 7.36 2.20
N VAL A 56 16.42 6.29 1.71
CA VAL A 56 15.01 6.33 1.33
C VAL A 56 14.13 6.43 2.55
N GLN A 57 13.47 7.56 2.71
CA GLN A 57 12.48 7.80 3.75
C GLN A 57 11.10 7.28 3.33
N LEU A 58 10.75 7.52 2.06
CA LEU A 58 9.46 7.18 1.49
C LEU A 58 9.58 7.08 -0.03
N ALA A 59 8.95 6.08 -0.63
CA ALA A 59 8.83 5.95 -2.08
C ALA A 59 7.34 5.86 -2.45
N HIS A 60 6.92 6.74 -3.36
CA HIS A 60 5.59 6.69 -3.96
C HIS A 60 5.71 6.22 -5.40
N ILE A 61 5.06 5.11 -5.69
CA ILE A 61 5.03 4.51 -7.02
C ILE A 61 3.65 4.75 -7.61
N ASN A 62 3.62 5.48 -8.70
CA ASN A 62 2.42 5.66 -9.52
C ASN A 62 2.53 4.76 -10.76
N SER A 63 1.83 3.63 -10.72
CA SER A 63 1.87 2.65 -11.79
C SER A 63 1.16 3.13 -13.06
N ASP A 64 0.23 4.07 -12.95
CA ASP A 64 -0.50 4.62 -14.11
C ASP A 64 0.38 5.59 -14.90
N SER A 65 1.00 6.57 -14.22
CA SER A 65 1.89 7.56 -14.85
C SER A 65 3.33 7.05 -15.04
N LYS A 66 3.67 5.89 -14.47
CA LYS A 66 5.03 5.34 -14.45
C LYS A 66 6.04 6.31 -13.81
N GLU A 67 5.64 6.95 -12.72
CA GLU A 67 6.47 7.86 -11.95
C GLU A 67 6.73 7.32 -10.55
N ILE A 68 7.97 7.48 -10.08
CA ILE A 68 8.37 7.12 -8.73
C ILE A 68 9.01 8.35 -8.07
N ASN A 69 8.36 8.86 -7.02
CA ASN A 69 8.88 9.93 -6.19
C ASN A 69 9.50 9.34 -4.93
N ILE A 70 10.81 9.45 -4.78
CA ILE A 70 11.57 8.95 -3.64
C ILE A 70 12.00 10.13 -2.77
N TYR A 71 11.47 10.20 -1.57
CA TYR A 71 11.85 11.18 -0.57
C TYR A 71 13.04 10.67 0.23
N VAL A 72 14.10 11.48 0.25
CA VAL A 72 15.30 11.21 1.05
C VAL A 72 15.54 12.36 2.02
N HIS A 73 16.32 12.14 3.08
CA HIS A 73 16.61 13.23 4.00
C HIS A 73 17.42 14.36 3.31
N LYS A 74 17.23 15.58 3.77
CA LYS A 74 17.75 16.81 3.11
C LYS A 74 19.28 16.82 2.89
N GLY A 75 20.05 16.09 3.67
CA GLY A 75 21.50 15.99 3.56
C GLY A 75 22.03 14.75 2.82
N ALA A 76 21.14 13.98 2.15
CA ALA A 76 21.56 12.79 1.40
C ALA A 76 22.49 13.13 0.23
N ASP A 77 23.49 12.29 0.00
CA ASP A 77 24.40 12.41 -1.15
C ASP A 77 23.70 11.88 -2.41
N LEU A 78 23.22 12.81 -3.25
CA LEU A 78 22.49 12.45 -4.47
C LEU A 78 23.36 11.79 -5.54
N SER A 79 24.68 11.88 -5.44
CA SER A 79 25.59 11.20 -6.39
C SER A 79 25.74 9.71 -6.12
N LYS A 80 25.19 9.19 -5.00
CA LYS A 80 25.37 7.80 -4.54
C LYS A 80 24.12 7.27 -3.84
N GLN A 81 22.98 7.38 -4.51
CA GLN A 81 21.72 6.86 -3.93
C GLN A 81 21.64 5.36 -4.07
N GLN A 82 21.66 4.66 -2.95
CA GLN A 82 21.42 3.22 -2.92
C GLN A 82 19.92 2.94 -3.02
N LEU A 83 19.49 2.36 -4.14
CA LEU A 83 18.11 2.02 -4.41
C LEU A 83 17.97 0.52 -4.70
N LEU A 84 17.10 -0.13 -3.94
CA LEU A 84 16.73 -1.52 -4.11
C LEU A 84 15.29 -1.58 -4.61
N PHE A 85 15.10 -1.90 -5.87
CA PHE A 85 13.80 -2.05 -6.48
C PHE A 85 13.29 -3.48 -6.31
N THR A 86 12.05 -3.63 -5.85
CA THR A 86 11.34 -4.91 -5.88
C THR A 86 10.62 -5.03 -7.21
N LEU A 87 10.85 -6.14 -7.90
CA LEU A 87 10.27 -6.44 -9.21
C LEU A 87 9.46 -7.73 -9.15
N PRO A 88 8.52 -7.96 -10.08
CA PRO A 88 7.91 -9.26 -10.32
C PRO A 88 8.97 -10.35 -10.54
N VAL A 89 8.61 -11.59 -10.24
CA VAL A 89 9.52 -12.74 -10.39
C VAL A 89 10.03 -12.83 -11.83
N GLY A 90 11.35 -12.98 -12.01
CA GLY A 90 12.00 -13.10 -13.31
C GLY A 90 12.17 -11.78 -14.07
N ALA A 91 11.52 -10.69 -13.68
CA ALA A 91 11.69 -9.40 -14.34
C ALA A 91 13.07 -8.79 -14.09
N THR A 92 13.56 -8.01 -15.06
CA THR A 92 14.87 -7.36 -15.02
C THR A 92 14.74 -5.85 -15.10
N LEU A 93 15.70 -5.12 -14.50
CA LEU A 93 15.74 -3.66 -14.47
C LEU A 93 17.00 -3.14 -15.18
N SER A 94 16.84 -2.10 -16.00
CA SER A 94 17.94 -1.36 -16.59
C SER A 94 17.76 0.14 -16.38
N ALA A 95 18.85 0.84 -16.03
CA ALA A 95 18.86 2.30 -15.99
C ALA A 95 19.01 2.89 -17.40
N ASP A 96 18.54 4.13 -17.61
CA ASP A 96 18.56 4.87 -18.87
C ASP A 96 19.95 5.00 -19.49
N LYS A 97 20.92 5.26 -18.65
CA LYS A 97 22.35 5.35 -19.01
C LYS A 97 23.21 5.10 -17.79
N HIS A 98 24.42 4.67 -18.03
CA HIS A 98 25.41 4.54 -16.99
C HIS A 98 26.08 5.88 -16.69
N TYR A 99 26.07 6.27 -15.43
CA TYR A 99 26.85 7.40 -14.93
C TYR A 99 28.15 6.89 -14.31
N PRO A 100 29.25 7.70 -14.31
CA PRO A 100 30.54 7.25 -13.78
C PRO A 100 30.51 6.73 -12.34
N ASN A 101 29.56 7.22 -11.53
CA ASN A 101 29.38 6.81 -10.13
C ASN A 101 28.39 5.65 -9.93
N ASP A 102 27.74 5.17 -11.02
CA ASP A 102 26.83 4.03 -10.91
C ASP A 102 27.62 2.75 -10.62
N ILE A 103 27.34 2.17 -9.46
CA ILE A 103 27.86 0.86 -9.02
C ILE A 103 26.66 0.10 -8.51
N LEU A 104 26.62 -1.20 -8.69
CA LEU A 104 25.53 -2.10 -8.30
C LEU A 104 24.55 -1.51 -7.26
N ASN A 105 23.31 -1.20 -7.70
CA ASN A 105 22.26 -0.57 -6.89
C ASN A 105 22.55 0.84 -6.32
N ASN A 106 23.70 1.43 -6.65
CA ASN A 106 23.98 2.82 -6.37
C ASN A 106 23.89 3.62 -7.66
N TYR A 107 23.09 4.67 -7.64
CA TYR A 107 22.79 5.47 -8.81
C TYR A 107 23.07 6.95 -8.56
N ASP A 108 23.60 7.62 -9.56
CA ASP A 108 23.88 9.04 -9.51
C ASP A 108 22.65 9.85 -9.96
N PHE A 109 22.09 10.64 -9.06
CA PHE A 109 20.98 11.58 -9.26
C PHE A 109 21.42 13.04 -9.07
N SER A 110 22.71 13.35 -9.18
CA SER A 110 23.22 14.71 -9.00
C SER A 110 22.89 15.67 -10.16
N ASN A 111 22.19 15.19 -11.20
CA ASN A 111 21.72 16.04 -12.28
C ASN A 111 20.70 17.09 -11.79
N ASP A 112 20.50 18.17 -12.54
CA ASP A 112 19.66 19.31 -12.16
C ASP A 112 18.19 18.93 -11.86
N SER A 113 17.68 17.88 -12.49
CA SER A 113 16.31 17.40 -12.28
C SER A 113 16.17 16.40 -11.13
N HIS A 114 17.28 15.88 -10.61
CA HIS A 114 17.34 14.74 -9.68
C HIS A 114 16.48 13.56 -10.15
N SER A 115 16.48 13.31 -11.46
CA SER A 115 15.56 12.37 -12.08
C SER A 115 16.28 11.52 -13.12
N ARG A 116 15.88 10.24 -13.19
CA ARG A 116 16.38 9.25 -14.15
C ARG A 116 15.25 8.33 -14.60
N THR A 117 15.44 7.66 -15.72
CA THR A 117 14.51 6.64 -16.18
C THR A 117 15.08 5.24 -15.99
N PHE A 118 14.20 4.30 -15.63
CA PHE A 118 14.50 2.89 -15.43
C PHE A 118 13.48 2.09 -16.22
N THR A 119 13.96 1.12 -16.98
CA THR A 119 13.11 0.23 -17.77
C THR A 119 13.10 -1.16 -17.12
N VAL A 120 11.91 -1.66 -16.82
CA VAL A 120 11.66 -3.04 -16.41
C VAL A 120 11.27 -3.83 -17.63
N THR A 121 11.84 -5.02 -17.76
CA THR A 121 11.45 -6.02 -18.76
C THR A 121 10.92 -7.25 -18.03
N SER A 122 9.76 -7.75 -18.46
CA SER A 122 9.15 -8.97 -17.92
C SER A 122 10.03 -10.21 -18.11
N GLU A 123 9.75 -11.28 -17.38
CA GLU A 123 10.50 -12.56 -17.48
C GLU A 123 10.41 -13.16 -18.89
N ASP A 124 9.24 -13.07 -19.54
CA ASP A 124 9.05 -13.53 -20.91
C ASP A 124 9.73 -12.63 -21.97
N GLY A 125 10.20 -11.45 -21.58
CA GLY A 125 10.86 -10.48 -22.45
C GLY A 125 9.92 -9.72 -23.40
N GLU A 126 8.60 -9.98 -23.36
CA GLU A 126 7.65 -9.39 -24.30
C GLU A 126 7.13 -8.02 -23.84
N TRP A 127 7.19 -7.74 -22.54
CA TRP A 127 6.64 -6.51 -21.98
C TRP A 127 7.74 -5.64 -21.35
N THR A 128 7.62 -4.34 -21.57
CA THR A 128 8.51 -3.36 -20.95
C THR A 128 7.73 -2.19 -20.36
N ALA A 129 8.19 -1.67 -19.22
CA ALA A 129 7.65 -0.46 -18.63
C ALA A 129 8.80 0.47 -18.22
N THR A 130 8.74 1.73 -18.67
CA THR A 130 9.76 2.73 -18.32
C THR A 130 9.21 3.67 -17.26
N TYR A 131 9.87 3.73 -16.11
CA TYR A 131 9.55 4.58 -14.99
C TYR A 131 10.48 5.78 -14.93
N THR A 132 9.92 6.96 -14.66
CA THR A 132 10.68 8.14 -14.25
C THR A 132 10.84 8.14 -12.75
N VAL A 133 12.06 7.96 -12.27
CA VAL A 133 12.41 7.97 -10.84
C VAL A 133 12.98 9.33 -10.49
N LYS A 134 12.40 10.02 -9.50
CA LYS A 134 12.83 11.32 -9.01
C LYS A 134 13.20 11.22 -7.53
N ILE A 135 14.41 11.70 -7.20
CA ILE A 135 14.86 11.85 -5.81
C ILE A 135 14.50 13.25 -5.31
N ILE A 136 13.87 13.31 -4.15
CA ILE A 136 13.38 14.55 -3.54
C ILE A 136 14.00 14.68 -2.14
N PRO A 137 15.09 15.46 -1.99
CA PRO A 137 15.62 15.77 -0.67
C PRO A 137 14.61 16.63 0.10
N ALA A 138 14.05 16.10 1.19
CA ALA A 138 12.98 16.76 1.90
C ALA A 138 13.11 16.60 3.42
N GLU A 139 12.45 17.49 4.13
CA GLU A 139 12.23 17.39 5.56
C GLU A 139 10.74 17.44 5.83
N VAL A 140 10.23 16.49 6.63
CA VAL A 140 8.81 16.45 6.97
C VAL A 140 8.38 17.77 7.60
N PRO A 141 7.38 18.46 7.03
CA PRO A 141 6.91 19.75 7.56
C PRO A 141 6.25 19.55 8.94
N GLY A 142 6.26 20.62 9.73
CA GLY A 142 5.54 20.65 11.02
C GLY A 142 4.11 21.18 10.90
N ILE A 143 3.73 21.69 9.74
CA ILE A 143 2.40 22.23 9.42
C ILE A 143 1.98 21.67 8.09
N PHE A 144 0.76 21.19 8.01
CA PHE A 144 0.15 20.61 6.82
C PHE A 144 -1.04 21.48 6.40
N HIS A 145 -1.09 21.85 5.12
CA HIS A 145 -2.05 22.81 4.60
C HIS A 145 -3.14 22.19 3.74
N PHE A 146 -2.88 21.04 3.10
CA PHE A 146 -3.79 20.35 2.17
C PHE A 146 -4.21 21.21 0.96
N GLU A 147 -3.42 22.23 0.60
CA GLU A 147 -3.76 23.19 -0.46
C GLU A 147 -3.46 22.67 -1.87
N ASP A 148 -2.51 21.74 -1.99
CA ASP A 148 -1.93 21.36 -3.27
C ASP A 148 -2.27 19.92 -3.64
N LEU A 149 -2.62 19.74 -4.92
CA LEU A 149 -2.84 18.44 -5.53
C LEU A 149 -1.80 18.20 -6.61
N LEU A 150 -1.45 16.93 -6.83
CA LEU A 150 -0.67 16.54 -7.99
C LEU A 150 -1.42 16.95 -9.26
N PRO A 151 -0.85 17.79 -10.10
CA PRO A 151 -1.44 18.16 -11.37
C PRO A 151 -1.23 17.04 -12.40
N ALA A 152 -1.56 15.80 -12.07
CA ALA A 152 -1.33 14.68 -12.97
C ALA A 152 -2.49 14.57 -13.96
N ALA A 153 -2.17 14.72 -15.22
CA ALA A 153 -2.97 14.13 -16.28
C ALA A 153 -3.03 12.61 -16.01
N GLY A 154 -4.24 12.09 -15.74
CA GLY A 154 -4.46 10.66 -15.54
C GLY A 154 -4.72 10.18 -14.12
N THR A 155 -4.70 11.04 -13.10
CA THR A 155 -5.22 10.64 -11.78
C THR A 155 -6.72 10.89 -11.72
N GLU A 156 -7.46 9.82 -11.51
CA GLU A 156 -8.92 9.87 -11.34
C GLU A 156 -9.33 10.37 -9.96
N TYR A 157 -8.40 10.38 -8.99
CA TYR A 157 -8.59 10.77 -7.60
C TYR A 157 -7.55 11.79 -7.16
N ASP A 158 -7.80 12.42 -6.01
CA ASP A 158 -6.91 13.41 -5.42
C ASP A 158 -5.66 12.77 -4.81
N ILE A 159 -4.49 13.30 -5.16
CA ILE A 159 -3.21 13.04 -4.50
C ILE A 159 -2.74 14.37 -3.91
N LEU A 160 -2.69 14.44 -2.58
CA LEU A 160 -2.32 15.66 -1.87
C LEU A 160 -0.80 15.77 -1.69
N TYR A 161 -0.31 16.98 -1.81
CA TYR A 161 1.09 17.35 -1.57
C TYR A 161 1.22 18.46 -0.56
N GLU A 162 2.37 18.48 0.11
CA GLU A 162 2.82 19.64 0.85
C GLU A 162 4.06 20.23 0.17
N PHE A 163 4.10 21.54 0.05
CA PHE A 163 5.25 22.29 -0.43
C PHE A 163 5.90 23.04 0.72
N GLN A 164 7.17 23.41 0.53
CA GLN A 164 7.85 24.22 1.52
C GLN A 164 7.20 25.62 1.57
N PRO A 165 6.80 26.13 2.75
CA PRO A 165 6.19 27.45 2.86
C PRO A 165 7.06 28.56 2.22
N GLY A 166 6.42 29.44 1.45
CA GLY A 166 7.09 30.58 0.80
C GLY A 166 7.83 30.25 -0.48
N THR A 167 7.73 29.00 -0.98
CA THR A 167 8.27 28.62 -2.29
C THR A 167 7.19 28.66 -3.38
N SER A 168 7.60 28.97 -4.61
CA SER A 168 6.66 28.96 -5.74
C SER A 168 6.30 27.54 -6.14
N THR A 169 5.20 27.37 -6.88
CA THR A 169 4.64 26.11 -7.38
C THR A 169 5.58 25.25 -8.24
N ASN A 170 6.77 25.77 -8.59
CA ASN A 170 7.80 25.06 -9.36
C ASN A 170 8.84 24.34 -8.47
N VAL A 171 8.70 24.40 -7.16
CA VAL A 171 9.60 23.73 -6.21
C VAL A 171 9.10 22.33 -5.94
N SER A 172 10.02 21.39 -5.76
CA SER A 172 9.69 20.01 -5.38
C SER A 172 8.86 19.98 -4.11
N SER A 173 7.85 19.13 -4.08
CA SER A 173 7.07 18.87 -2.86
C SER A 173 7.98 18.35 -1.74
N VAL A 174 7.63 18.66 -0.50
CA VAL A 174 8.35 18.13 0.69
C VAL A 174 7.68 16.92 1.28
N LEU A 175 6.44 16.64 0.90
CA LEU A 175 5.68 15.47 1.31
C LEU A 175 4.58 15.18 0.29
N GLN A 176 4.40 13.92 -0.03
CA GLN A 176 3.20 13.39 -0.67
C GLN A 176 2.42 12.57 0.35
N TRP A 177 1.13 12.86 0.48
CA TRP A 177 0.23 12.07 1.29
C TRP A 177 -0.25 10.82 0.56
N SER A 178 -0.51 9.76 1.31
CA SER A 178 -1.13 8.53 0.82
C SER A 178 -2.56 8.38 1.31
N SER A 179 -3.35 7.66 0.53
CA SER A 179 -4.74 7.30 0.86
C SER A 179 -5.08 5.92 0.32
N GLY A 180 -6.27 5.41 0.68
CA GLY A 180 -6.82 4.19 0.11
C GLY A 180 -7.45 4.34 -1.27
N ASN A 181 -7.44 5.53 -1.87
CA ASN A 181 -8.04 5.79 -3.18
C ASN A 181 -7.55 4.86 -4.30
N PRO A 182 -6.24 4.50 -4.40
CA PRO A 182 -5.78 3.53 -5.39
C PRO A 182 -6.45 2.17 -5.29
N GLY A 183 -6.68 1.69 -4.05
CA GLY A 183 -7.43 0.46 -3.82
C GLY A 183 -8.91 0.59 -4.16
N TYR A 184 -9.53 1.73 -3.83
CA TYR A 184 -10.92 2.00 -4.19
C TYR A 184 -11.14 2.07 -5.70
N LYS A 185 -10.18 2.59 -6.46
CA LYS A 185 -10.20 2.59 -7.93
C LYS A 185 -10.44 1.19 -8.52
N LEU A 186 -9.89 0.15 -7.91
CA LEU A 186 -10.06 -1.23 -8.37
C LEU A 186 -11.52 -1.70 -8.31
N THR A 187 -12.36 -1.07 -7.49
CA THR A 187 -13.77 -1.42 -7.36
C THR A 187 -14.62 -0.95 -8.54
N SER A 188 -14.13 0.01 -9.33
CA SER A 188 -14.85 0.69 -10.40
C SER A 188 -16.22 1.27 -9.98
N MET A 189 -16.37 1.62 -8.68
CA MET A 189 -17.61 2.20 -8.14
C MET A 189 -17.83 3.64 -8.55
N THR A 190 -16.78 4.31 -9.00
CA THR A 190 -16.86 5.69 -9.51
C THR A 190 -15.79 5.93 -10.57
N ASP A 191 -16.11 6.77 -11.54
CA ASP A 191 -15.21 7.38 -12.50
C ASP A 191 -15.05 8.89 -12.24
N ASN A 192 -15.74 9.39 -11.23
CA ASN A 192 -15.74 10.80 -10.85
C ASN A 192 -14.86 11.05 -9.61
N ARG A 193 -13.94 12.00 -9.73
CA ARG A 193 -13.03 12.44 -8.67
C ARG A 193 -13.71 12.69 -7.32
N THR A 194 -14.93 13.26 -7.35
CA THR A 194 -15.73 13.53 -6.15
C THR A 194 -16.44 12.30 -5.57
N GLY A 195 -16.34 11.16 -6.21
CA GLY A 195 -16.87 9.87 -5.70
C GLY A 195 -15.88 9.08 -4.87
N TYR A 196 -14.61 9.50 -4.80
CA TYR A 196 -13.58 8.78 -4.04
C TYR A 196 -13.67 9.05 -2.54
N PRO A 197 -13.23 8.07 -1.69
CA PRO A 197 -13.29 8.20 -0.24
C PRO A 197 -12.48 9.37 0.33
N THR A 198 -11.37 9.75 -0.29
CA THR A 198 -10.47 10.82 0.15
C THR A 198 -10.41 11.92 -0.90
N GLN A 199 -10.80 13.14 -0.53
CA GLN A 199 -10.94 14.27 -1.45
C GLN A 199 -10.42 15.56 -0.82
N GLN A 200 -9.89 16.46 -1.65
CA GLN A 200 -9.72 17.86 -1.28
C GLN A 200 -11.06 18.61 -1.45
N ILE A 201 -11.37 19.50 -0.53
CA ILE A 201 -12.53 20.38 -0.62
C ILE A 201 -12.10 21.84 -0.59
N ALA A 202 -12.90 22.70 -1.24
CA ALA A 202 -12.61 24.15 -1.33
C ALA A 202 -12.81 24.89 0.01
N GLU A 203 -13.68 24.37 0.89
CA GLU A 203 -14.09 25.02 2.14
C GLU A 203 -13.48 24.31 3.36
N GLY A 204 -12.19 24.54 3.61
CA GLY A 204 -11.49 24.10 4.82
C GLY A 204 -11.72 25.05 6.00
N PHE A 205 -10.97 24.83 7.09
CA PHE A 205 -10.93 25.77 8.21
C PHE A 205 -10.27 27.11 7.81
N ARG A 206 -9.19 27.01 7.03
CA ARG A 206 -8.51 28.13 6.35
C ARG A 206 -8.11 27.63 4.97
N GLY A 207 -8.58 28.29 3.92
CA GLY A 207 -8.34 27.80 2.56
C GLY A 207 -9.05 26.47 2.27
N LYS A 208 -8.34 25.53 1.67
CA LYS A 208 -8.86 24.20 1.35
C LYS A 208 -8.83 23.27 2.56
N GLY A 209 -9.48 22.15 2.44
CA GLY A 209 -9.53 21.11 3.46
C GLY A 209 -9.59 19.72 2.88
N LEU A 210 -9.67 18.75 3.77
CA LEU A 210 -9.77 17.34 3.43
C LEU A 210 -11.15 16.81 3.80
N LYS A 211 -11.78 16.07 2.89
CA LYS A 211 -13.00 15.31 3.15
C LYS A 211 -12.71 13.82 3.07
N LEU A 212 -13.05 13.10 4.13
CA LEU A 212 -12.96 11.66 4.23
C LEU A 212 -14.37 11.09 4.33
N THR A 213 -14.70 10.15 3.46
CA THR A 213 -16.04 9.57 3.36
C THR A 213 -15.93 8.06 3.35
N THR A 214 -16.77 7.37 4.12
CA THR A 214 -16.94 5.93 4.00
C THR A 214 -17.79 5.63 2.78
N CYS A 215 -17.27 4.82 1.86
CA CYS A 215 -17.92 4.47 0.59
C CYS A 215 -18.17 2.96 0.52
N ASP A 216 -19.22 2.55 -0.20
CA ASP A 216 -19.47 1.17 -0.56
C ASP A 216 -18.43 0.72 -1.61
N THR A 217 -17.99 -0.52 -1.53
CA THR A 217 -17.03 -1.12 -2.46
C THR A 217 -17.67 -2.06 -3.48
N GLY A 218 -18.99 -2.21 -3.41
CA GLY A 218 -19.76 -3.05 -4.31
C GLY A 218 -19.40 -4.53 -4.25
N SER A 219 -19.76 -5.25 -5.30
CA SER A 219 -19.52 -6.70 -5.37
C SER A 219 -18.04 -7.08 -5.40
N PHE A 220 -17.20 -6.24 -5.99
CA PHE A 220 -15.76 -6.49 -6.04
C PHE A 220 -15.12 -6.46 -4.65
N GLY A 221 -15.40 -5.41 -3.87
CA GLY A 221 -14.90 -5.33 -2.49
C GLY A 221 -15.46 -6.43 -1.59
N ALA A 222 -16.73 -6.80 -1.76
CA ALA A 222 -17.35 -7.90 -1.03
C ALA A 222 -16.65 -9.25 -1.30
N MET A 223 -16.14 -9.47 -2.51
CA MET A 223 -15.41 -10.68 -2.89
C MET A 223 -14.10 -10.86 -2.11
N VAL A 224 -13.46 -9.75 -1.73
CA VAL A 224 -12.24 -9.73 -0.87
C VAL A 224 -12.57 -9.38 0.59
N LYS A 225 -13.85 -9.44 0.99
CA LYS A 225 -14.37 -9.13 2.34
C LYS A 225 -14.11 -7.69 2.82
N MET A 226 -13.94 -6.77 1.89
CA MET A 226 -13.80 -5.34 2.14
C MET A 226 -15.07 -4.62 1.68
N TYR A 227 -16.14 -4.71 2.46
CA TYR A 227 -17.47 -4.23 2.10
C TYR A 227 -17.58 -2.70 2.03
N ILE A 228 -16.71 -2.01 2.77
CA ILE A 228 -16.62 -0.55 2.78
C ILE A 228 -15.16 -0.10 2.61
N ALA A 229 -14.98 1.05 2.00
CA ALA A 229 -13.72 1.79 1.97
C ALA A 229 -13.86 3.04 2.85
N ALA A 230 -13.21 3.05 3.99
CA ALA A 230 -13.13 4.24 4.82
C ALA A 230 -12.23 5.29 4.15
N GLY A 231 -12.68 6.53 4.08
CA GLY A 231 -11.82 7.65 3.72
C GLY A 231 -10.66 7.75 4.71
N ASN A 232 -9.44 7.82 4.21
CA ASN A 232 -8.24 7.91 5.03
C ASN A 232 -7.17 8.76 4.37
N LEU A 233 -6.34 9.39 5.17
CA LEU A 233 -5.14 10.08 4.73
C LEU A 233 -4.01 9.78 5.72
N PHE A 234 -2.84 9.44 5.22
CA PHE A 234 -1.72 9.06 6.08
C PHE A 234 -0.36 9.40 5.45
N ILE A 235 0.64 9.53 6.29
CA ILE A 235 2.04 9.59 5.89
C ILE A 235 2.54 8.17 5.74
N GLY A 236 3.01 7.82 4.55
CA GLY A 236 3.44 6.47 4.21
C GLY A 236 3.21 6.16 2.74
N SER A 237 3.08 4.89 2.39
CA SER A 237 2.80 4.44 1.04
C SER A 237 1.63 3.45 1.00
N PHE A 238 0.98 3.35 -0.14
CA PHE A 238 -0.08 2.37 -0.39
C PHE A 238 0.40 1.31 -1.38
N ASP A 239 0.36 0.06 -0.96
CA ASP A 239 0.79 -1.10 -1.75
C ASP A 239 -0.42 -1.72 -2.46
N LEU A 240 -0.56 -1.42 -3.74
CA LEU A 240 -1.71 -1.84 -4.53
C LEU A 240 -1.78 -3.37 -4.70
N ALA A 241 -0.62 -4.04 -4.78
CA ALA A 241 -0.57 -5.49 -4.91
C ALA A 241 -1.12 -6.19 -3.65
N ASN A 242 -0.85 -5.64 -2.47
CA ASN A 242 -1.42 -6.13 -1.21
C ASN A 242 -2.89 -5.77 -1.04
N ALA A 243 -3.41 -4.73 -1.70
CA ALA A 243 -4.82 -4.35 -1.59
C ALA A 243 -5.79 -5.50 -1.96
N LEU A 244 -5.36 -6.42 -2.83
CA LEU A 244 -6.14 -7.59 -3.23
C LEU A 244 -5.84 -8.86 -2.42
N LYS A 245 -4.62 -9.00 -1.90
CA LYS A 245 -4.16 -10.21 -1.20
C LYS A 245 -4.37 -10.14 0.31
N ASP A 246 -4.00 -9.01 0.90
CA ASP A 246 -4.08 -8.74 2.33
C ASP A 246 -4.34 -7.23 2.53
N PRO A 247 -5.60 -6.78 2.42
CA PRO A 247 -5.95 -5.35 2.40
C PRO A 247 -5.47 -4.56 3.61
N LEU A 248 -5.36 -5.18 4.79
CA LEU A 248 -4.86 -4.52 5.98
C LEU A 248 -3.37 -4.19 5.88
N ARG A 249 -2.61 -4.93 5.08
CA ARG A 249 -1.19 -4.68 4.83
C ARG A 249 -0.91 -3.81 3.60
N ALA A 250 -1.96 -3.36 2.92
CA ALA A 250 -1.82 -2.44 1.80
C ALA A 250 -1.33 -1.05 2.24
N THR A 251 -1.66 -0.63 3.45
CA THR A 251 -1.19 0.63 4.01
C THR A 251 0.14 0.42 4.74
N LYS A 252 1.19 1.08 4.28
CA LYS A 252 2.51 1.09 4.93
C LYS A 252 2.72 2.45 5.54
N PHE A 253 2.64 2.53 6.88
CA PHE A 253 2.64 3.79 7.60
C PHE A 253 4.05 4.27 7.96
N GLY A 254 4.23 5.57 7.90
CA GLY A 254 5.33 6.30 8.50
C GLY A 254 6.44 6.68 7.54
N ILE A 255 7.18 7.69 7.95
CA ILE A 255 8.38 8.23 7.33
C ILE A 255 9.42 8.43 8.43
N GLN A 256 10.70 8.37 8.12
CA GLN A 256 11.75 8.70 9.07
C GLN A 256 11.56 10.14 9.58
N TYR A 257 11.61 10.31 10.90
CA TYR A 257 11.35 11.58 11.52
C TYR A 257 12.38 11.88 12.60
N TYR A 258 13.06 12.99 12.47
CA TYR A 258 14.22 13.35 13.29
C TYR A 258 13.91 14.39 14.38
N LYS A 259 12.68 14.94 14.38
CA LYS A 259 12.25 15.93 15.38
C LYS A 259 11.48 15.24 16.52
N ARG A 260 11.36 15.94 17.64
CA ARG A 260 10.54 15.50 18.77
C ARG A 260 9.17 16.14 18.68
N PRO A 261 8.12 15.41 18.36
CA PRO A 261 6.77 15.96 18.34
C PRO A 261 6.27 16.15 19.78
N VAL A 262 5.59 17.26 20.03
CA VAL A 262 4.98 17.57 21.34
C VAL A 262 3.49 17.26 21.31
N SER A 263 2.80 17.72 20.28
CA SER A 263 1.36 17.50 20.10
C SER A 263 0.98 17.48 18.64
N LEU A 264 -0.11 16.79 18.32
CA LEU A 264 -0.83 16.86 17.05
C LEU A 264 -2.01 17.80 17.23
N LYS A 265 -2.11 18.84 16.40
CA LYS A 265 -3.17 19.87 16.46
C LYS A 265 -3.84 20.04 15.12
N GLY A 266 -5.10 20.41 15.16
CA GLY A 266 -5.85 20.72 13.96
C GLY A 266 -7.31 21.04 14.23
N TYR A 267 -8.11 20.94 13.17
CA TYR A 267 -9.54 21.18 13.22
C TYR A 267 -10.25 20.07 12.45
N PHE A 268 -11.39 19.66 12.95
CA PHE A 268 -12.24 18.67 12.28
C PHE A 268 -13.72 19.09 12.30
N LYS A 269 -14.48 18.50 11.39
CA LYS A 269 -15.93 18.33 11.46
C LYS A 269 -16.21 16.85 11.25
N PHE A 270 -17.21 16.33 11.92
CA PHE A 270 -17.61 14.94 11.71
C PHE A 270 -19.12 14.80 11.75
N LYS A 271 -19.63 14.01 10.82
CA LYS A 271 -21.01 13.55 10.81
C LYS A 271 -20.99 12.05 10.48
N ALA A 272 -21.56 11.24 11.37
CA ALA A 272 -21.73 9.82 11.13
C ALA A 272 -22.70 9.57 9.97
N GLY A 273 -22.47 8.52 9.20
CA GLY A 273 -23.42 8.06 8.21
C GLY A 273 -24.70 7.54 8.87
N ASP A 274 -25.81 7.63 8.13
CA ASP A 274 -27.12 7.19 8.64
C ASP A 274 -27.23 5.68 8.86
N VAL A 275 -26.37 4.91 8.18
CA VAL A 275 -26.36 3.45 8.21
C VAL A 275 -24.95 2.95 8.55
N TYR A 276 -24.86 2.17 9.63
CA TYR A 276 -23.65 1.43 9.97
C TYR A 276 -23.76 -0.01 9.49
N THR A 277 -22.76 -0.52 8.81
CA THR A 277 -22.69 -1.92 8.36
C THR A 277 -21.45 -2.62 8.92
N ASP A 278 -21.60 -3.89 9.24
CA ASP A 278 -20.53 -4.77 9.69
C ASP A 278 -20.59 -6.05 8.86
N GLU A 279 -19.52 -6.37 8.16
CA GLU A 279 -19.46 -7.46 7.18
C GLU A 279 -20.63 -7.43 6.16
N GLY A 280 -21.04 -6.22 5.75
CA GLY A 280 -22.16 -6.01 4.82
C GLY A 280 -23.55 -6.07 5.46
N ALA A 281 -23.67 -6.38 6.74
CA ALA A 281 -24.93 -6.41 7.47
C ALA A 281 -25.20 -5.12 8.23
N VAL A 282 -26.42 -4.57 8.11
CA VAL A 282 -26.82 -3.34 8.81
C VAL A 282 -26.92 -3.58 10.32
N GLN A 283 -26.23 -2.73 11.09
CA GLN A 283 -26.23 -2.74 12.56
C GLN A 283 -26.97 -1.49 13.08
N LYS A 284 -28.19 -1.64 13.55
CA LYS A 284 -29.06 -0.51 13.92
C LYS A 284 -28.62 0.22 15.19
N ASP A 285 -27.88 -0.44 16.06
CA ASP A 285 -27.47 0.09 17.37
C ASP A 285 -26.03 0.67 17.36
N LYS A 286 -25.40 0.69 16.19
CA LYS A 286 -24.04 1.22 16.02
C LYS A 286 -24.05 2.46 15.14
N LYS A 287 -23.14 3.38 15.42
CA LYS A 287 -22.84 4.53 14.58
C LYS A 287 -21.40 4.52 14.13
N ASP A 288 -21.14 5.10 12.97
CA ASP A 288 -19.79 5.31 12.47
C ASP A 288 -19.01 6.26 13.39
N ARG A 289 -17.69 6.10 13.41
CA ARG A 289 -16.76 6.88 14.20
C ARG A 289 -15.54 7.22 13.36
N PHE A 290 -14.89 8.32 13.69
CA PHE A 290 -13.59 8.67 13.10
C PHE A 290 -12.47 8.56 14.12
N ASP A 291 -11.25 8.53 13.63
CA ASP A 291 -10.05 8.49 14.44
C ASP A 291 -9.00 9.47 13.89
N ILE A 292 -8.36 10.21 14.79
CA ILE A 292 -7.21 11.06 14.48
C ILE A 292 -6.07 10.64 15.39
N TYR A 293 -4.96 10.19 14.81
CA TYR A 293 -3.81 9.82 15.60
C TYR A 293 -2.48 10.04 14.87
N ALA A 294 -1.43 10.18 15.66
CA ALA A 294 -0.05 10.13 15.21
C ALA A 294 0.74 9.19 16.10
N ILE A 295 1.52 8.31 15.51
CA ILE A 295 2.30 7.29 16.20
C ILE A 295 3.77 7.46 15.86
N MET A 296 4.61 7.46 16.89
CA MET A 296 6.05 7.31 16.76
C MET A 296 6.43 5.87 17.08
N TYR A 297 7.16 5.23 16.19
CA TYR A 297 7.60 3.85 16.36
C TYR A 297 9.03 3.63 15.91
N GLU A 298 9.69 2.62 16.47
CA GLU A 298 11.03 2.19 16.05
C GLU A 298 10.90 1.31 14.81
N ALA A 299 11.56 1.70 13.74
CA ALA A 299 11.71 0.86 12.55
C ALA A 299 13.20 0.53 12.40
N ASN A 300 13.51 -0.76 12.42
CA ASN A 300 14.79 -1.26 11.95
C ASN A 300 14.66 -1.53 10.45
N GLU A 301 15.71 -1.28 9.69
CA GLU A 301 15.72 -1.28 8.22
C GLU A 301 15.12 -2.53 7.55
N ASN A 302 14.92 -3.63 8.29
CA ASN A 302 14.56 -4.92 7.67
C ASN A 302 13.41 -5.70 8.33
N SER A 303 12.69 -5.20 9.35
CA SER A 303 11.80 -6.13 10.07
C SER A 303 10.46 -5.63 10.58
N PHE A 304 10.24 -4.33 10.76
CA PHE A 304 8.97 -3.84 11.28
C PHE A 304 8.39 -2.70 10.44
N MET A 305 7.21 -2.95 9.91
CA MET A 305 6.39 -1.96 9.21
C MET A 305 5.06 -1.81 9.96
N LEU A 306 4.72 -0.58 10.30
CA LEU A 306 3.41 -0.26 10.82
C LEU A 306 2.42 -0.25 9.66
N ASP A 307 1.35 -1.06 9.76
CA ASP A 307 0.32 -1.19 8.73
C ASP A 307 -1.08 -1.24 9.36
N GLY A 308 -2.11 -1.45 8.55
CA GLY A 308 -3.49 -1.52 9.02
C GLY A 308 -3.80 -2.69 9.95
N SER A 309 -2.94 -3.72 9.99
CA SER A 309 -3.13 -4.88 10.87
C SER A 309 -2.58 -4.68 12.28
N ASN A 310 -1.63 -3.75 12.46
CA ASN A 310 -0.89 -3.59 13.71
C ASN A 310 -0.82 -2.15 14.24
N SER A 311 -1.32 -1.16 13.50
CA SER A 311 -1.17 0.27 13.84
C SER A 311 -1.79 0.68 15.18
N LEU A 312 -2.76 -0.07 15.68
CA LEU A 312 -3.42 0.19 16.97
C LEU A 312 -3.11 -0.88 18.03
N ASP A 313 -2.15 -1.75 17.78
CA ASP A 313 -1.63 -2.65 18.81
C ASP A 313 -0.70 -1.88 19.75
N LEU A 314 -1.28 -1.25 20.78
CA LEU A 314 -0.56 -0.47 21.77
C LEU A 314 0.34 -1.33 22.68
N THR A 315 0.29 -2.65 22.58
CA THR A 315 1.16 -3.57 23.33
C THR A 315 2.48 -3.83 22.62
N SER A 316 2.59 -3.43 21.34
CA SER A 316 3.81 -3.61 20.55
C SER A 316 4.99 -2.88 21.18
N ASP A 317 6.09 -3.60 21.39
CA ASP A 317 7.35 -3.06 21.90
C ASP A 317 8.02 -2.05 20.95
N LYS A 318 7.54 -1.96 19.72
CA LYS A 318 8.02 -1.02 18.70
C LYS A 318 7.44 0.38 18.86
N LEU A 319 6.30 0.51 19.52
CA LEU A 319 5.70 1.82 19.74
C LEU A 319 6.46 2.63 20.80
N VAL A 320 6.68 3.90 20.48
CA VAL A 320 7.40 4.85 21.35
C VAL A 320 6.43 5.85 22.00
N SER A 321 5.57 6.46 21.19
CA SER A 321 4.57 7.40 21.68
C SER A 321 3.41 7.53 20.72
N ILE A 322 2.26 7.93 21.26
CA ILE A 322 1.03 8.15 20.50
C ILE A 322 0.37 9.46 20.93
N ALA A 323 -0.13 10.20 19.93
CA ALA A 323 -1.11 11.26 20.10
C ALA A 323 -2.39 10.78 19.41
N ARG A 324 -3.48 10.60 20.14
CA ARG A 324 -4.76 10.07 19.60
C ARG A 324 -5.94 10.77 20.22
N ILE A 325 -6.95 11.08 19.40
CA ILE A 325 -8.22 11.62 19.87
C ILE A 325 -8.91 10.61 20.79
N SER A 326 -9.51 11.08 21.88
CA SER A 326 -10.28 10.22 22.77
C SER A 326 -11.64 9.88 22.13
N GLU A 327 -12.26 8.78 22.56
CA GLU A 327 -13.63 8.44 22.12
C GLU A 327 -14.65 9.51 22.53
N GLU A 328 -14.41 10.18 23.65
CA GLU A 328 -15.26 11.26 24.16
C GLU A 328 -15.20 12.51 23.26
N ASP A 329 -14.02 12.82 22.72
CA ASP A 329 -13.79 14.00 21.87
C ASP A 329 -14.12 13.71 20.39
N ALA A 330 -14.10 12.43 19.98
CA ALA A 330 -14.42 11.99 18.62
C ALA A 330 -15.95 11.94 18.38
N LYS A 331 -16.63 13.09 18.49
CA LYS A 331 -18.08 13.24 18.38
C LYS A 331 -18.50 14.07 17.17
N GLU A 332 -19.77 13.93 16.79
CA GLU A 332 -20.37 14.73 15.70
C GLU A 332 -20.33 16.23 16.02
N THR A 333 -19.95 17.03 15.02
CA THR A 333 -19.86 18.48 15.11
C THR A 333 -20.29 19.15 13.81
N ASP A 334 -21.11 20.20 13.91
CA ASP A 334 -21.57 20.96 12.75
C ASP A 334 -20.59 22.07 12.33
N SER A 335 -19.65 22.42 13.20
CA SER A 335 -18.66 23.46 12.98
C SER A 335 -17.25 22.93 13.14
N TRP A 336 -16.26 23.64 12.56
CA TRP A 336 -14.86 23.31 12.73
C TRP A 336 -14.45 23.34 14.21
N THR A 337 -14.11 22.18 14.74
CA THR A 337 -13.78 21.94 16.14
C THR A 337 -12.28 21.73 16.29
N PRO A 338 -11.59 22.52 17.12
CA PRO A 338 -10.15 22.34 17.34
C PRO A 338 -9.86 21.08 18.15
N PHE A 339 -8.72 20.48 17.89
CA PHE A 339 -8.15 19.43 18.73
C PHE A 339 -6.67 19.71 19.01
N GLU A 340 -6.23 19.29 20.20
CA GLU A 340 -4.82 19.27 20.60
C GLU A 340 -4.53 17.98 21.36
N LEU A 341 -3.76 17.10 20.73
CA LEU A 341 -3.47 15.75 21.20
C LEU A 341 -1.99 15.68 21.58
N PRO A 342 -1.64 15.66 22.88
CA PRO A 342 -0.25 15.51 23.30
C PRO A 342 0.27 14.11 22.98
N PHE A 343 1.53 14.02 22.55
CA PHE A 343 2.22 12.75 22.43
C PHE A 343 2.49 12.17 23.82
N LYS A 344 1.90 11.01 24.09
CA LYS A 344 2.10 10.25 25.33
C LYS A 344 3.02 9.07 25.06
N ALA A 345 4.02 8.89 25.91
CA ALA A 345 4.88 7.73 25.86
C ALA A 345 4.08 6.44 26.07
N VAL A 346 4.44 5.38 25.36
CA VAL A 346 3.87 4.03 25.53
C VAL A 346 5.00 3.05 25.85
N ASN A 347 4.65 1.94 26.49
CA ASN A 347 5.59 0.86 26.83
C ASN A 347 6.81 1.32 27.66
N GLY A 348 6.67 2.38 28.47
CA GLY A 348 7.75 2.93 29.29
C GLY A 348 8.92 3.56 28.51
N LYS A 349 8.76 3.73 27.20
CA LYS A 349 9.79 4.32 26.34
C LYS A 349 9.80 5.84 26.44
N SER A 350 11.00 6.42 26.40
CA SER A 350 11.19 7.85 26.28
C SER A 350 11.37 8.26 24.83
N ILE A 351 10.76 9.39 24.45
CA ILE A 351 11.03 10.03 23.17
C ILE A 351 12.51 10.46 23.06
N GLU A 352 13.24 10.51 24.14
CA GLU A 352 14.64 10.96 24.20
C GLU A 352 15.66 9.86 23.87
N ASP A 353 15.28 8.58 23.95
CA ASP A 353 16.19 7.43 23.80
C ASP A 353 16.44 7.01 22.33
N ARG A 354 16.30 7.91 21.36
CA ARG A 354 16.17 7.55 19.94
C ARG A 354 17.47 7.42 19.16
N LYS A 355 17.52 6.37 18.34
CA LYS A 355 18.44 6.28 17.19
C LYS A 355 17.74 6.41 15.83
N SER A 356 16.49 5.99 15.67
CA SER A 356 15.68 6.17 14.46
C SER A 356 14.19 5.93 14.78
N THR A 357 13.31 6.83 14.36
CA THR A 357 11.87 6.72 14.62
C THR A 357 11.09 7.15 13.39
N ARG A 358 9.99 6.45 13.07
CA ARG A 358 9.05 6.85 12.02
C ARG A 358 7.82 7.51 12.63
N LEU A 359 7.35 8.57 11.99
CA LEU A 359 6.08 9.22 12.30
C LEU A 359 5.02 8.74 11.33
N ASN A 360 3.89 8.31 11.87
CA ASN A 360 2.66 8.16 11.11
C ASN A 360 1.62 9.13 11.67
N SER A 361 0.96 9.84 10.77
CA SER A 361 -0.29 10.55 11.06
C SER A 361 -1.35 9.99 10.14
N SER A 362 -2.40 9.41 10.68
CA SER A 362 -3.51 8.87 9.90
C SER A 362 -4.84 9.35 10.44
N HIS A 363 -5.79 9.48 9.55
CA HIS A 363 -7.19 9.79 9.83
C HIS A 363 -8.02 8.66 9.25
N ARG A 364 -8.79 7.98 10.08
CA ARG A 364 -9.65 6.87 9.68
C ARG A 364 -11.06 7.13 10.20
N THR A 365 -12.01 7.06 9.33
CA THR A 365 -13.44 7.05 9.66
C THR A 365 -14.00 5.65 9.63
#